data_8bce4a17bddd0bfc976bb1c42a6a211f
#
_entry.id   8bce4a17bddd0bfc976bb1c42a6a211f
#
_cell.length_a   1.000
_cell.length_b   1.000
_cell.length_c   1.000
_cell.angle_alpha   90.00
_cell.angle_beta   90.00
_cell.angle_gamma   90.00
#
_symmetry.space_group_name_H-M   'P 1'
#
loop_
_entity.id
_entity.type
_entity.pdbx_description
1 polymer ?
#
loop_
_entity_poly.entity_id
_entity_poly.type
_entity_poly.pdbx_seq_one_letter_code
_entity_poly.pdbx_strand_id
1 'polypeptide(L)'
;MRVNLFFAVILCFMYSTIACADYDASDLKKLFTDSSQRAQIDAARSGKQTGSELKQTTKVNVSGYVTRSDGKSVVWVNNKNTLNSSKVDDVKVQQSTIGSNKKVAITVDGETARLKPGETWSKETGKIKEGY
;
A
#
# COMPACT_ATOMS: atom_id res chain seq x y z
N MET A 1 -62.03 18.40 -37.85
CA MET A 1 -60.74 17.69 -38.01
C MET A 1 -59.56 18.25 -37.13
N ARG A 2 -59.72 19.33 -36.40
CA ARG A 2 -58.65 19.91 -35.54
C ARG A 2 -58.65 19.43 -34.10
N VAL A 3 -59.75 18.80 -33.62
CA VAL A 3 -59.86 18.32 -32.23
C VAL A 3 -59.05 17.04 -32.01
N ASN A 4 -58.96 16.17 -33.00
CA ASN A 4 -58.23 14.91 -32.89
C ASN A 4 -56.69 15.09 -32.76
N LEU A 5 -56.14 16.18 -33.31
CA LEU A 5 -54.73 16.46 -33.25
C LEU A 5 -54.32 16.89 -31.83
N PHE A 6 -55.15 17.69 -31.16
CA PHE A 6 -54.91 18.09 -29.77
C PHE A 6 -54.98 16.91 -28.78
N PHE A 7 -55.91 16.00 -29.01
CA PHE A 7 -56.02 14.80 -28.18
C PHE A 7 -54.82 13.86 -28.36
N ALA A 8 -54.29 13.73 -29.57
CA ALA A 8 -53.09 12.92 -29.83
C ALA A 8 -51.83 13.53 -29.17
N VAL A 9 -51.68 14.84 -29.16
CA VAL A 9 -50.55 15.52 -28.51
C VAL A 9 -50.63 15.39 -27.00
N ILE A 10 -51.80 15.52 -26.40
CA ILE A 10 -52.00 15.34 -24.95
C ILE A 10 -51.72 13.88 -24.55
N LEU A 11 -52.10 12.90 -25.36
CA LEU A 11 -51.85 11.50 -25.10
C LEU A 11 -50.35 11.15 -25.15
N CYS A 12 -49.60 11.76 -26.06
CA CYS A 12 -48.12 11.58 -26.11
C CYS A 12 -47.40 12.16 -24.89
N PHE A 13 -47.91 13.25 -24.32
CA PHE A 13 -47.34 13.84 -23.10
C PHE A 13 -47.56 13.00 -21.84
N MET A 14 -48.61 12.19 -21.80
CA MET A 14 -48.89 11.30 -20.67
C MET A 14 -48.01 10.05 -20.65
N TYR A 15 -47.35 9.69 -21.76
CA TYR A 15 -46.45 8.55 -21.87
C TYR A 15 -44.99 8.88 -21.65
N SER A 16 -44.64 10.14 -21.31
CA SER A 16 -43.31 10.45 -20.81
C SER A 16 -43.16 9.90 -19.38
N THR A 17 -43.18 8.59 -19.26
CA THR A 17 -42.72 7.95 -18.05
C THR A 17 -41.25 8.35 -17.84
N ILE A 18 -41.02 9.11 -16.79
CA ILE A 18 -39.70 9.43 -16.28
C ILE A 18 -39.05 8.06 -16.04
N ALA A 19 -38.16 7.64 -16.93
CA ALA A 19 -37.25 6.53 -16.67
C ALA A 19 -36.28 7.03 -15.60
N CYS A 20 -36.73 7.04 -14.35
CA CYS A 20 -35.82 7.05 -13.22
C CYS A 20 -35.09 5.72 -13.30
N ALA A 21 -33.90 5.73 -13.88
CA ALA A 21 -32.96 4.67 -13.63
C ALA A 21 -32.68 4.70 -12.13
N ASP A 22 -33.40 3.87 -11.39
CA ASP A 22 -33.13 3.62 -9.98
C ASP A 22 -31.82 2.84 -9.93
N TYR A 23 -30.73 3.62 -10.01
CA TYR A 23 -29.40 3.09 -9.95
C TYR A 23 -29.05 2.88 -8.47
N ASP A 24 -29.22 1.66 -8.00
CA ASP A 24 -28.78 1.29 -6.67
C ASP A 24 -27.25 1.27 -6.64
N ALA A 25 -26.66 2.34 -6.08
CA ALA A 25 -25.22 2.42 -5.84
C ALA A 25 -24.70 1.26 -4.97
N SER A 26 -25.60 0.49 -4.33
CA SER A 26 -25.24 -0.69 -3.58
C SER A 26 -24.81 -1.85 -4.46
N ASP A 27 -25.25 -1.90 -5.71
CA ASP A 27 -24.85 -2.92 -6.68
C ASP A 27 -23.43 -2.71 -7.24
N LEU A 28 -22.89 -1.48 -7.16
CA LEU A 28 -21.47 -1.23 -7.38
C LEU A 28 -20.57 -1.78 -6.27
N LYS A 29 -21.16 -2.41 -5.29
CA LYS A 29 -20.50 -2.82 -4.04
C LYS A 29 -19.25 -3.64 -4.18
N LYS A 30 -18.94 -4.19 -5.34
CA LYS A 30 -17.93 -5.25 -5.40
C LYS A 30 -17.04 -5.24 -6.64
N LEU A 31 -16.87 -4.09 -7.30
CA LEU A 31 -16.01 -4.09 -8.48
C LEU A 31 -14.55 -4.42 -8.14
N PHE A 32 -14.08 -4.08 -6.94
CA PHE A 32 -12.67 -4.30 -6.59
C PHE A 32 -12.38 -4.62 -5.12
N THR A 33 -13.33 -4.42 -4.17
CA THR A 33 -13.08 -4.66 -2.74
C THR A 33 -14.32 -5.22 -2.05
N ASP A 34 -14.13 -6.24 -1.22
CA ASP A 34 -15.15 -6.77 -0.35
C ASP A 34 -15.42 -5.84 0.86
N SER A 35 -16.57 -6.00 1.52
CA SER A 35 -16.96 -5.18 2.68
C SER A 35 -15.95 -5.24 3.82
N SER A 36 -15.34 -6.39 4.05
CA SER A 36 -14.28 -6.57 5.04
C SER A 36 -13.01 -5.80 4.69
N GLN A 37 -12.64 -5.78 3.41
CA GLN A 37 -11.48 -5.02 2.92
C GLN A 37 -11.72 -3.51 3.02
N ARG A 38 -12.94 -3.04 2.77
CA ARG A 38 -13.29 -1.61 2.95
C ARG A 38 -13.17 -1.19 4.40
N ALA A 39 -13.69 -1.99 5.33
CA ALA A 39 -13.57 -1.71 6.76
C ALA A 39 -12.10 -1.61 7.20
N GLN A 40 -11.22 -2.46 6.66
CA GLN A 40 -9.78 -2.39 6.92
C GLN A 40 -9.13 -1.15 6.32
N ILE A 41 -9.51 -0.78 5.09
CA ILE A 41 -9.01 0.44 4.43
C ILE A 41 -9.48 1.69 5.20
N ASP A 42 -10.73 1.72 5.63
CA ASP A 42 -11.26 2.85 6.39
C ASP A 42 -10.67 2.94 7.80
N ALA A 43 -10.41 1.81 8.45
CA ALA A 43 -9.66 1.75 9.70
C ALA A 43 -8.23 2.27 9.52
N ALA A 44 -7.56 1.90 8.45
CA ALA A 44 -6.22 2.39 8.13
C ALA A 44 -6.22 3.91 7.85
N ARG A 45 -7.22 4.43 7.12
CA ARG A 45 -7.38 5.87 6.83
C ARG A 45 -7.73 6.68 8.06
N SER A 46 -8.52 6.14 8.96
CA SER A 46 -8.90 6.81 10.22
C SER A 46 -7.80 6.84 11.28
N GLY A 47 -6.62 6.29 10.95
CA GLY A 47 -5.50 6.22 11.89
C GLY A 47 -5.74 5.28 13.07
N LYS A 48 -6.84 4.54 13.09
CA LYS A 48 -7.03 3.39 13.98
C LYS A 48 -6.16 2.23 13.47
N GLN A 49 -4.86 2.39 13.58
CA GLN A 49 -4.01 1.21 13.60
C GLN A 49 -4.43 0.42 14.82
N THR A 50 -5.21 -0.62 14.59
CA THR A 50 -5.38 -1.71 15.55
C THR A 50 -3.96 -2.09 15.94
N GLY A 51 -3.61 -1.90 17.21
CA GLY A 51 -2.26 -2.00 17.70
C GLY A 51 -1.54 -3.14 17.05
N SER A 52 -0.66 -2.77 16.13
CA SER A 52 0.38 -3.65 15.68
C SER A 52 1.18 -3.90 16.95
N GLU A 53 0.89 -4.99 17.66
CA GLU A 53 1.86 -5.56 18.56
C GLU A 53 3.19 -5.41 17.85
N LEU A 54 4.17 -4.87 18.54
CA LEU A 54 5.54 -4.79 18.08
C LEU A 54 5.97 -6.22 17.74
N LYS A 55 5.59 -6.65 16.57
CA LYS A 55 5.96 -7.95 16.02
C LYS A 55 7.45 -7.81 15.82
N GLN A 56 8.20 -8.36 16.77
CA GLN A 56 9.65 -8.42 16.66
C GLN A 56 9.97 -8.86 15.25
N THR A 57 10.68 -8.03 14.53
CA THR A 57 10.95 -8.25 13.11
C THR A 57 11.95 -9.38 12.99
N THR A 58 11.44 -10.60 12.88
CA THR A 58 12.27 -11.80 12.76
C THR A 58 12.89 -11.95 11.37
N LYS A 59 12.31 -11.25 10.38
CA LYS A 59 12.81 -11.26 8.99
C LYS A 59 12.96 -9.85 8.48
N VAL A 60 14.12 -9.55 7.91
CA VAL A 60 14.44 -8.25 7.32
C VAL A 60 14.73 -8.42 5.84
N ASN A 61 13.93 -7.75 5.01
CA ASN A 61 14.12 -7.70 3.56
C ASN A 61 14.64 -6.33 3.16
N VAL A 62 15.69 -6.29 2.33
CA VAL A 62 16.18 -5.07 1.70
C VAL A 62 15.69 -5.05 0.25
N SER A 63 14.68 -4.23 -0.05
CA SER A 63 14.14 -4.12 -1.41
C SER A 63 15.05 -3.35 -2.35
N GLY A 64 15.76 -2.34 -1.84
CA GLY A 64 16.64 -1.52 -2.66
C GLY A 64 17.24 -0.36 -1.91
N TYR A 65 18.09 0.40 -2.61
CA TYR A 65 18.61 1.67 -2.10
C TYR A 65 18.86 2.66 -3.24
N VAL A 66 18.88 3.93 -2.92
CA VAL A 66 19.28 5.02 -3.81
C VAL A 66 20.33 5.86 -3.10
N THR A 67 21.47 6.06 -3.75
CA THR A 67 22.49 7.00 -3.27
C THR A 67 22.29 8.34 -3.96
N ARG A 68 22.15 9.39 -3.17
CA ARG A 68 21.98 10.75 -3.65
C ARG A 68 23.34 11.39 -3.87
N SER A 69 23.39 12.44 -4.69
CA SER A 69 24.62 13.20 -4.98
C SER A 69 25.20 13.91 -3.73
N ASP A 70 24.38 14.14 -2.70
CA ASP A 70 24.80 14.69 -1.41
C ASP A 70 25.48 13.67 -0.48
N GLY A 71 25.69 12.44 -0.96
CA GLY A 71 26.30 11.34 -0.21
C GLY A 71 25.36 10.61 0.74
N LYS A 72 24.12 11.07 0.89
CA LYS A 72 23.11 10.39 1.69
C LYS A 72 22.44 9.29 0.88
N SER A 73 22.23 8.14 1.49
CA SER A 73 21.54 7.02 0.86
C SER A 73 20.18 6.79 1.51
N VAL A 74 19.19 6.48 0.71
CA VAL A 74 17.87 6.05 1.17
C VAL A 74 17.73 4.57 0.88
N VAL A 75 17.36 3.81 1.87
CA VAL A 75 17.21 2.35 1.79
C VAL A 75 15.74 1.97 2.03
N TRP A 76 15.25 1.00 1.30
CA TRP A 76 13.93 0.40 1.53
C TRP A 76 14.10 -0.92 2.24
N VAL A 77 13.58 -0.98 3.48
CA VAL A 77 13.61 -2.14 4.36
C VAL A 77 12.18 -2.46 4.75
N ASN A 78 11.76 -3.71 4.54
CA ASN A 78 10.40 -4.17 4.84
C ASN A 78 9.31 -3.22 4.28
N ASN A 79 9.46 -2.79 3.02
CA ASN A 79 8.57 -1.85 2.31
C ASN A 79 8.50 -0.42 2.91
N LYS A 80 9.34 -0.10 3.90
CA LYS A 80 9.46 1.23 4.47
C LYS A 80 10.81 1.85 4.07
N ASN A 81 10.86 3.17 3.93
CA ASN A 81 12.10 3.87 3.56
C ASN A 81 12.77 4.52 4.77
N THR A 82 14.07 4.77 4.62
CA THR A 82 14.91 5.46 5.63
C THR A 82 15.10 6.95 5.35
N LEU A 83 14.15 7.59 4.63
CA LEU A 83 14.28 8.99 4.23
C LEU A 83 14.33 9.94 5.45
N ASN A 84 13.45 9.70 6.41
CA ASN A 84 13.28 10.55 7.59
C ASN A 84 14.06 10.04 8.81
N SER A 85 14.46 8.78 8.83
CA SER A 85 15.15 8.15 9.95
C SER A 85 16.03 7.01 9.48
N SER A 86 17.20 6.84 10.06
CA SER A 86 18.06 5.68 9.85
C SER A 86 17.51 4.41 10.53
N LYS A 87 16.41 4.50 11.25
CA LYS A 87 15.73 3.38 11.91
C LYS A 87 14.34 3.17 11.32
N VAL A 88 14.04 1.93 10.96
CA VAL A 88 12.74 1.48 10.45
C VAL A 88 12.29 0.35 11.36
N ASP A 89 11.23 0.57 12.14
CA ASP A 89 10.79 -0.33 13.21
C ASP A 89 11.96 -0.63 14.17
N ASP A 90 12.36 -1.89 14.34
CA ASP A 90 13.51 -2.29 15.17
C ASP A 90 14.82 -2.42 14.38
N VAL A 91 14.78 -2.15 13.08
CA VAL A 91 15.93 -2.27 12.17
C VAL A 91 16.67 -0.94 12.07
N LYS A 92 17.92 -0.89 12.50
CA LYS A 92 18.82 0.24 12.27
C LYS A 92 19.60 0.02 10.97
N VAL A 93 19.53 0.97 10.05
CA VAL A 93 20.20 0.92 8.75
C VAL A 93 21.40 1.84 8.75
N GLN A 94 22.58 1.31 8.42
CA GLN A 94 23.79 2.11 8.28
C GLN A 94 23.90 2.61 6.83
N GLN A 95 23.39 3.81 6.60
CA GLN A 95 23.34 4.42 5.27
C GLN A 95 24.73 4.77 4.69
N SER A 96 25.71 4.99 5.55
CA SER A 96 27.09 5.36 5.15
C SER A 96 27.92 4.17 4.65
N THR A 97 27.47 2.93 4.85
CA THR A 97 28.21 1.73 4.48
C THR A 97 27.87 1.15 3.13
N ILE A 98 27.04 1.85 2.35
CA ILE A 98 26.70 1.45 0.98
C ILE A 98 27.86 1.84 0.08
N GLY A 99 28.92 1.05 0.15
CA GLY A 99 30.14 1.27 -0.62
C GLY A 99 30.15 0.48 -1.93
N SER A 100 31.35 0.28 -2.47
CA SER A 100 31.62 -0.46 -3.71
C SER A 100 31.03 -1.88 -3.74
N ASN A 101 30.79 -2.48 -2.58
CA ASN A 101 30.22 -3.85 -2.48
C ASN A 101 28.70 -3.91 -2.65
N LYS A 102 28.01 -2.78 -2.83
CA LYS A 102 26.55 -2.69 -3.03
C LYS A 102 25.75 -3.42 -1.95
N LYS A 103 26.28 -3.54 -0.74
CA LYS A 103 25.63 -4.16 0.41
C LYS A 103 25.22 -3.12 1.43
N VAL A 104 24.03 -3.28 1.97
CA VAL A 104 23.47 -2.46 3.04
C VAL A 104 23.72 -3.15 4.37
N ALA A 105 24.36 -2.49 5.31
CA ALA A 105 24.50 -3.00 6.67
C ALA A 105 23.26 -2.62 7.48
N ILE A 106 22.62 -3.62 8.05
CA ILE A 106 21.46 -3.50 8.92
C ILE A 106 21.80 -4.09 10.29
N THR A 107 21.25 -3.49 11.33
CA THR A 107 21.42 -3.98 12.72
C THR A 107 20.05 -4.14 13.36
N VAL A 108 19.79 -5.31 13.91
CA VAL A 108 18.57 -5.63 14.67
C VAL A 108 19.00 -6.23 15.99
N ASP A 109 18.59 -5.63 17.10
CA ASP A 109 18.92 -6.10 18.47
C ASP A 109 20.42 -6.40 18.71
N GLY A 110 21.28 -5.58 18.09
CA GLY A 110 22.73 -5.73 18.23
C GLY A 110 23.39 -6.66 17.21
N GLU A 111 22.65 -7.48 16.51
CA GLU A 111 23.17 -8.31 15.42
C GLU A 111 23.23 -7.52 14.11
N THR A 112 24.36 -7.59 13.42
CA THR A 112 24.57 -6.88 12.17
C THR A 112 24.68 -7.84 11.00
N ALA A 113 23.85 -7.64 9.98
CA ALA A 113 23.89 -8.36 8.71
C ALA A 113 24.17 -7.40 7.55
N ARG A 114 24.79 -7.90 6.48
CA ARG A 114 25.04 -7.13 5.25
C ARG A 114 24.29 -7.77 4.09
N LEU A 115 23.27 -7.06 3.61
CA LEU A 115 22.35 -7.54 2.58
C LEU A 115 22.53 -6.79 1.27
N LYS A 116 22.38 -7.52 0.17
CA LYS A 116 22.17 -6.92 -1.15
C LYS A 116 20.69 -6.62 -1.36
N PRO A 117 20.34 -5.73 -2.29
CA PRO A 117 18.97 -5.58 -2.75
C PRO A 117 18.36 -6.92 -3.20
N GLY A 118 17.16 -7.23 -2.73
CA GLY A 118 16.46 -8.49 -2.97
C GLY A 118 16.75 -9.60 -1.96
N GLU A 119 17.73 -9.45 -1.07
CA GLU A 119 18.01 -10.44 -0.04
C GLU A 119 17.14 -10.26 1.20
N THR A 120 16.78 -11.37 1.82
CA THR A 120 16.06 -11.42 3.11
C THR A 120 16.93 -12.13 4.15
N TRP A 121 17.14 -11.47 5.27
CA TRP A 121 17.81 -12.05 6.42
C TRP A 121 16.79 -12.49 7.47
N SER A 122 16.97 -13.69 8.01
CA SER A 122 16.19 -14.19 9.13
C SER A 122 17.04 -14.17 10.39
N LYS A 123 16.61 -13.38 11.38
CA LYS A 123 17.29 -13.25 12.66
C LYS A 123 17.38 -14.60 13.41
N GLU A 124 16.29 -15.39 13.39
CA GLU A 124 16.23 -16.66 14.12
C GLU A 124 17.26 -17.68 13.64
N THR A 125 17.53 -17.70 12.35
CA THR A 125 18.44 -18.69 11.74
C THR A 125 19.80 -18.11 11.36
N GLY A 126 19.96 -16.78 11.41
CA GLY A 126 21.14 -16.07 10.92
C GLY A 126 21.36 -16.21 9.40
N LYS A 127 20.42 -16.85 8.70
CA LYS A 127 20.56 -17.16 7.26
C LYS A 127 20.08 -16.01 6.39
N ILE A 128 20.82 -15.78 5.30
CA ILE A 128 20.43 -14.86 4.22
C ILE A 128 19.86 -15.71 3.09
N LYS A 129 18.66 -15.36 2.62
CA LYS A 129 17.99 -15.98 1.49
C LYS A 129 17.89 -14.95 0.36
N GLU A 130 18.27 -15.34 -0.85
CA GLU A 130 18.07 -14.56 -2.05
C GLU A 130 16.58 -14.56 -2.43
N GLY A 131 16.08 -13.40 -2.85
CA GLY A 131 14.64 -13.17 -3.10
C GLY A 131 14.19 -13.48 -4.53
N TYR A 132 14.92 -14.31 -5.29
CA TYR A 132 14.53 -14.73 -6.63
C TYR A 132 14.08 -16.18 -6.64
#